data_8e4f0110789a7983b90ec5aaefaa0854
#
_entry.id   8e4f0110789a7983b90ec5aaefaa0854
#
_cell.length_a   1.000
_cell.length_b   1.000
_cell.length_c   1.000
_cell.angle_alpha   90.00
_cell.angle_beta   90.00
_cell.angle_gamma   90.00
#
_symmetry.space_group_name_H-M   'P 1'
#
loop_
_entity.id
_entity.type
_entity.pdbx_description
1 polymer ?
#
loop_
_entity_poly.entity_id
_entity_poly.type
_entity_poly.pdbx_seq_one_letter_code
_entity_poly.pdbx_strand_id
1 'polypeptide(L)'
;MKKMALSFVKCITFFVGWAVAASLLPLPPTEDPAIWRLWAELIPLLSVIAFTLLFWLIEKRSISLNLVKAPASGFLTGAAAGACWLAAPVLILYAAHSTRFEGVNTVENFPVWVLAALLNVIMQELLVRGYLYQLLKQRHSLAAAVIVTTALFTLMHGGAFEAGPLPVLNVLTMSLLMTVVLEYTGSIIAPTVMHFIWNGVGALVLGGVSLADDYPHLLNMAVSGSPLLSGGTYRIEGSLIVLITNAALIGSFLLLCRRRRRVRQDLQSKG
;
A
#
# COMPACT_ATOMS: atom_id res chain seq x y z
N MET A 1 -30.46 -8.00 -2.08
CA MET A 1 -29.67 -9.19 -1.72
C MET A 1 -28.95 -9.82 -2.92
N LYS A 2 -29.60 -10.22 -4.03
CA LYS A 2 -28.94 -10.88 -5.20
C LYS A 2 -27.76 -10.09 -5.80
N LYS A 3 -27.86 -8.75 -5.96
CA LYS A 3 -26.77 -7.92 -6.52
C LYS A 3 -25.54 -7.87 -5.61
N MET A 4 -25.73 -7.85 -4.29
CA MET A 4 -24.63 -7.83 -3.33
C MET A 4 -23.89 -9.17 -3.29
N ALA A 5 -24.65 -10.27 -3.28
CA ALA A 5 -24.09 -11.62 -3.37
C ALA A 5 -23.24 -11.82 -4.64
N LEU A 6 -23.74 -11.32 -5.79
CA LEU A 6 -23.01 -11.41 -7.06
C LEU A 6 -21.69 -10.61 -7.02
N SER A 7 -21.68 -9.39 -6.46
CA SER A 7 -20.44 -8.62 -6.33
C SER A 7 -19.47 -9.29 -5.37
N PHE A 8 -19.94 -9.88 -4.30
CA PHE A 8 -19.11 -10.63 -3.36
C PHE A 8 -18.45 -11.84 -4.02
N VAL A 9 -19.24 -12.63 -4.79
CA VAL A 9 -18.70 -13.75 -5.59
C VAL A 9 -17.64 -13.25 -6.56
N LYS A 10 -17.87 -12.13 -7.27
CA LYS A 10 -16.87 -11.53 -8.16
C LYS A 10 -15.59 -11.15 -7.43
N CYS A 11 -15.69 -10.55 -6.23
CA CYS A 11 -14.52 -10.20 -5.43
C CYS A 11 -13.71 -11.44 -5.05
N ILE A 12 -14.38 -12.50 -4.58
CA ILE A 12 -13.72 -13.76 -4.23
C ILE A 12 -13.08 -14.38 -5.47
N THR A 13 -13.84 -14.50 -6.58
CA THR A 13 -13.32 -15.10 -7.81
C THR A 13 -12.14 -14.31 -8.40
N PHE A 14 -12.19 -12.97 -8.33
CA PHE A 14 -11.09 -12.13 -8.76
C PHE A 14 -9.84 -12.40 -7.90
N PHE A 15 -9.99 -12.34 -6.59
CA PHE A 15 -8.86 -12.47 -5.67
C PHE A 15 -8.26 -13.88 -5.68
N VAL A 16 -9.09 -14.90 -5.54
CA VAL A 16 -8.63 -16.30 -5.55
C VAL A 16 -8.10 -16.67 -6.92
N GLY A 17 -8.77 -16.27 -7.99
CA GLY A 17 -8.31 -16.51 -9.36
C GLY A 17 -6.96 -15.87 -9.63
N TRP A 18 -6.75 -14.63 -9.22
CA TRP A 18 -5.44 -13.96 -9.28
C TRP A 18 -4.38 -14.72 -8.49
N ALA A 19 -4.66 -15.08 -7.23
CA ALA A 19 -3.69 -15.77 -6.38
C ALA A 19 -3.29 -17.14 -6.96
N VAL A 20 -4.27 -17.91 -7.44
CA VAL A 20 -4.02 -19.21 -8.11
C VAL A 20 -3.21 -19.01 -9.40
N ALA A 21 -3.59 -18.06 -10.25
CA ALA A 21 -2.86 -17.79 -11.48
C ALA A 21 -1.40 -17.38 -11.20
N ALA A 22 -1.18 -16.51 -10.23
CA ALA A 22 0.14 -16.07 -9.82
C ALA A 22 1.00 -17.23 -9.26
N SER A 23 0.38 -18.16 -8.51
CA SER A 23 1.08 -19.29 -7.89
C SER A 23 1.40 -20.44 -8.88
N LEU A 24 0.64 -20.57 -9.96
CA LEU A 24 0.82 -21.63 -10.95
C LEU A 24 1.85 -21.28 -12.03
N LEU A 25 2.19 -20.00 -12.21
CA LEU A 25 3.17 -19.58 -13.20
C LEU A 25 4.59 -19.84 -12.65
N PRO A 26 5.42 -20.60 -13.38
CA PRO A 26 6.77 -20.90 -12.93
C PRO A 26 7.65 -19.65 -12.98
N LEU A 27 8.50 -19.51 -11.97
CA LEU A 27 9.56 -18.50 -12.00
C LEU A 27 10.67 -18.96 -12.94
N PRO A 28 11.23 -18.06 -13.76
CA PRO A 28 12.41 -18.38 -14.55
C PRO A 28 13.58 -18.81 -13.65
N PRO A 29 14.35 -19.83 -14.04
CA PRO A 29 15.50 -20.27 -13.26
C PRO A 29 16.57 -19.17 -13.25
N THR A 30 17.04 -18.80 -12.08
CA THR A 30 18.11 -17.83 -11.88
C THR A 30 18.78 -18.06 -10.53
N GLU A 31 20.10 -17.88 -10.47
CA GLU A 31 20.87 -17.93 -9.23
C GLU A 31 20.99 -16.54 -8.56
N ASP A 32 20.69 -15.45 -9.30
CA ASP A 32 20.71 -14.08 -8.78
C ASP A 32 19.43 -13.81 -7.97
N PRO A 33 19.52 -13.55 -6.65
CA PRO A 33 18.37 -13.33 -5.81
C PRO A 33 17.58 -12.07 -6.19
N ALA A 34 18.21 -11.02 -6.72
CA ALA A 34 17.53 -9.81 -7.16
C ALA A 34 16.68 -10.08 -8.42
N ILE A 35 17.23 -10.84 -9.37
CA ILE A 35 16.50 -11.24 -10.57
C ILE A 35 15.35 -12.19 -10.20
N TRP A 36 15.59 -13.13 -9.27
CA TRP A 36 14.54 -14.01 -8.78
C TRP A 36 13.39 -13.22 -8.19
N ARG A 37 13.70 -12.26 -7.31
CA ARG A 37 12.69 -11.40 -6.67
C ARG A 37 11.96 -10.56 -7.71
N LEU A 38 12.64 -10.03 -8.71
CA LEU A 38 12.00 -9.26 -9.78
C LEU A 38 10.89 -10.08 -10.48
N TRP A 39 11.16 -11.36 -10.79
CA TRP A 39 10.15 -12.24 -11.38
C TRP A 39 9.04 -12.61 -10.40
N ALA A 40 9.38 -12.83 -9.14
CA ALA A 40 8.42 -13.11 -8.07
C ALA A 40 7.41 -11.96 -7.86
N GLU A 41 7.78 -10.72 -8.19
CA GLU A 41 6.87 -9.57 -8.14
C GLU A 41 6.22 -9.28 -9.50
N LEU A 42 6.90 -9.51 -10.60
CA LEU A 42 6.39 -9.24 -11.95
C LEU A 42 5.23 -10.19 -12.31
N ILE A 43 5.33 -11.47 -11.99
CA ILE A 43 4.29 -12.46 -12.32
C ILE A 43 2.96 -12.14 -11.62
N PRO A 44 2.88 -11.89 -10.30
CA PRO A 44 1.66 -11.44 -9.64
C PRO A 44 1.12 -10.13 -10.21
N LEU A 45 2.00 -9.18 -10.56
CA LEU A 45 1.59 -7.93 -11.19
C LEU A 45 0.94 -8.15 -12.55
N LEU A 46 1.55 -8.94 -13.43
CA LEU A 46 0.96 -9.24 -14.74
C LEU A 46 -0.37 -9.99 -14.59
N SER A 47 -0.45 -10.90 -13.61
CA SER A 47 -1.68 -11.63 -13.29
C SER A 47 -2.79 -10.67 -12.83
N VAL A 48 -2.52 -9.71 -11.93
CA VAL A 48 -3.55 -8.77 -11.48
C VAL A 48 -3.99 -7.82 -12.58
N ILE A 49 -3.09 -7.42 -13.47
CA ILE A 49 -3.43 -6.64 -14.67
C ILE A 49 -4.38 -7.44 -15.57
N ALA A 50 -4.04 -8.70 -15.87
CA ALA A 50 -4.86 -9.58 -16.69
C ALA A 50 -6.26 -9.79 -16.07
N PHE A 51 -6.34 -10.07 -14.77
CA PHE A 51 -7.62 -10.21 -14.07
C PHE A 51 -8.41 -8.90 -14.02
N THR A 52 -7.75 -7.77 -13.82
CA THR A 52 -8.40 -6.45 -13.88
C THR A 52 -9.04 -6.20 -15.23
N LEU A 53 -8.31 -6.47 -16.33
CA LEU A 53 -8.83 -6.32 -17.68
C LEU A 53 -9.96 -7.31 -17.96
N LEU A 54 -9.80 -8.58 -17.61
CA LEU A 54 -10.81 -9.61 -17.80
C LEU A 54 -12.13 -9.22 -17.11
N PHE A 55 -12.08 -8.90 -15.82
CA PHE A 55 -13.29 -8.55 -15.06
C PHE A 55 -13.90 -7.22 -15.51
N TRP A 56 -13.08 -6.25 -15.92
CA TRP A 56 -13.55 -5.01 -16.49
C TRP A 56 -14.29 -5.22 -17.83
N LEU A 57 -13.83 -6.16 -18.66
CA LEU A 57 -14.52 -6.58 -19.88
C LEU A 57 -15.83 -7.33 -19.58
N ILE A 58 -15.82 -8.24 -18.58
CA ILE A 58 -17.04 -8.93 -18.09
C ILE A 58 -18.08 -7.92 -17.62
N GLU A 59 -17.67 -6.82 -16.99
CA GLU A 59 -18.54 -5.70 -16.60
C GLU A 59 -18.91 -4.80 -17.79
N LYS A 60 -18.59 -5.18 -19.04
CA LYS A 60 -18.82 -4.38 -20.25
C LYS A 60 -18.25 -2.96 -20.12
N ARG A 61 -17.11 -2.82 -19.46
CA ARG A 61 -16.41 -1.55 -19.18
C ARG A 61 -17.23 -0.54 -18.38
N SER A 62 -18.29 -0.99 -17.68
CA SER A 62 -19.20 -0.12 -16.94
C SER A 62 -18.62 0.39 -15.61
N ILE A 63 -17.48 -0.16 -15.17
CA ILE A 63 -16.78 0.28 -13.96
C ILE A 63 -15.67 1.26 -14.36
N SER A 64 -15.71 2.47 -13.81
CA SER A 64 -14.62 3.46 -13.96
C SER A 64 -13.49 3.09 -13.03
N LEU A 65 -12.34 2.63 -13.57
CA LEU A 65 -11.22 2.15 -12.77
C LEU A 65 -10.45 3.29 -12.07
N ASN A 66 -10.50 4.51 -12.61
CA ASN A 66 -9.83 5.71 -12.05
C ASN A 66 -8.34 5.48 -11.74
N LEU A 67 -7.64 4.74 -12.60
CA LEU A 67 -6.25 4.36 -12.34
C LEU A 67 -5.31 5.57 -12.48
N VAL A 68 -5.47 6.34 -13.54
CA VAL A 68 -4.59 7.47 -13.83
C VAL A 68 -5.43 8.73 -14.06
N LYS A 69 -5.31 9.67 -13.11
CA LYS A 69 -5.91 11.00 -13.20
C LYS A 69 -4.91 12.02 -12.65
N ALA A 70 -4.68 13.11 -13.40
CA ALA A 70 -3.75 14.18 -13.02
C ALA A 70 -2.41 13.62 -12.46
N PRO A 71 -1.61 12.89 -13.29
CA PRO A 71 -0.48 12.10 -12.81
C PRO A 71 0.56 12.91 -12.04
N ALA A 72 0.89 14.11 -12.51
CA ALA A 72 1.85 14.97 -11.82
C ALA A 72 1.38 15.40 -10.43
N SER A 73 0.10 15.81 -10.29
CA SER A 73 -0.47 16.15 -8.99
C SER A 73 -0.58 14.92 -8.07
N GLY A 74 -0.94 13.76 -8.63
CA GLY A 74 -0.96 12.49 -7.91
C GLY A 74 0.42 12.13 -7.38
N PHE A 75 1.46 12.21 -8.22
CA PHE A 75 2.84 11.97 -7.85
C PHE A 75 3.32 12.91 -6.74
N LEU A 76 3.14 14.22 -6.90
CA LEU A 76 3.57 15.21 -5.90
C LEU A 76 2.85 15.03 -4.56
N THR A 77 1.53 14.75 -4.60
CA THR A 77 0.77 14.48 -3.37
C THR A 77 1.26 13.21 -2.68
N GLY A 78 1.47 12.13 -3.45
CA GLY A 78 1.98 10.87 -2.93
C GLY A 78 3.40 11.01 -2.38
N ALA A 79 4.28 11.73 -3.07
CA ALA A 79 5.64 11.98 -2.62
C ALA A 79 5.69 12.79 -1.32
N ALA A 80 4.94 13.89 -1.24
CA ALA A 80 4.87 14.69 -0.01
C ALA A 80 4.26 13.92 1.16
N ALA A 81 3.13 13.23 0.93
CA ALA A 81 2.48 12.45 1.96
C ALA A 81 3.34 11.25 2.41
N GLY A 82 3.97 10.53 1.48
CA GLY A 82 4.85 9.41 1.77
C GLY A 82 6.11 9.84 2.51
N ALA A 83 6.73 10.95 2.11
CA ALA A 83 7.87 11.50 2.81
C ALA A 83 7.52 11.91 4.26
N CYS A 84 6.40 12.61 4.46
CA CYS A 84 5.92 12.95 5.80
C CYS A 84 5.59 11.70 6.62
N TRP A 85 4.96 10.71 5.99
CA TRP A 85 4.53 9.48 6.65
C TRP A 85 5.72 8.65 7.16
N LEU A 86 6.77 8.52 6.37
CA LEU A 86 7.98 7.80 6.75
C LEU A 86 8.89 8.64 7.67
N ALA A 87 9.11 9.91 7.33
CA ALA A 87 10.03 10.75 8.08
C ALA A 87 9.56 11.03 9.51
N ALA A 88 8.24 11.23 9.74
CA ALA A 88 7.76 11.56 11.08
C ALA A 88 8.10 10.48 12.12
N PRO A 89 7.73 9.19 11.95
CA PRO A 89 8.09 8.17 12.95
C PRO A 89 9.61 7.96 13.04
N VAL A 90 10.34 7.97 11.93
CA VAL A 90 11.80 7.81 11.95
C VAL A 90 12.47 8.92 12.75
N LEU A 91 12.12 10.19 12.49
CA LEU A 91 12.71 11.33 13.21
C LEU A 91 12.33 11.36 14.68
N ILE A 92 11.07 11.04 15.01
CA ILE A 92 10.62 10.96 16.42
C ILE A 92 11.40 9.88 17.16
N LEU A 93 11.51 8.68 16.58
CA LEU A 93 12.24 7.56 17.20
C LEU A 93 13.74 7.86 17.31
N TYR A 94 14.32 8.51 16.30
CA TYR A 94 15.72 8.94 16.34
C TYR A 94 15.97 9.98 17.44
N ALA A 95 15.13 11.00 17.53
CA ALA A 95 15.21 12.03 18.58
C ALA A 95 14.97 11.46 19.98
N ALA A 96 14.17 10.39 20.11
CA ALA A 96 13.96 9.65 21.36
C ALA A 96 15.07 8.64 21.67
N HIS A 97 16.13 8.58 20.89
CA HIS A 97 17.22 7.58 21.00
C HIS A 97 16.72 6.12 20.96
N SER A 98 15.55 5.91 20.39
CA SER A 98 14.95 4.58 20.22
C SER A 98 15.35 3.90 18.91
N THR A 99 16.01 4.63 18.01
CA THR A 99 16.60 4.09 16.78
C THR A 99 17.99 4.70 16.57
N ARG A 100 18.86 3.93 15.91
CA ARG A 100 20.19 4.35 15.47
C ARG A 100 20.55 3.64 14.17
N PHE A 101 21.49 4.22 13.42
CA PHE A 101 22.06 3.58 12.24
C PHE A 101 23.44 3.01 12.58
N GLU A 102 23.62 1.68 12.42
CA GLU A 102 24.81 0.97 12.87
C GLU A 102 25.81 0.65 11.77
N GLY A 103 25.45 0.87 10.51
CA GLY A 103 26.35 0.59 9.39
C GLY A 103 25.68 0.73 8.04
N VAL A 104 26.50 0.51 7.00
CA VAL A 104 26.08 0.53 5.59
C VAL A 104 26.42 -0.83 4.99
N ASN A 105 25.44 -1.47 4.34
CA ASN A 105 25.63 -2.73 3.63
C ASN A 105 25.93 -2.47 2.16
N THR A 106 26.75 -3.33 1.57
CA THR A 106 26.84 -3.43 0.11
C THR A 106 25.70 -4.30 -0.39
N VAL A 107 24.89 -3.77 -1.29
CA VAL A 107 23.76 -4.51 -1.90
C VAL A 107 24.01 -4.61 -3.39
N GLU A 108 24.30 -5.83 -3.85
CA GLU A 108 24.44 -6.11 -5.27
C GLU A 108 23.10 -5.96 -5.98
N ASN A 109 23.16 -5.50 -7.23
CA ASN A 109 21.97 -5.28 -8.07
C ASN A 109 20.88 -4.42 -7.41
N PHE A 110 21.25 -3.44 -6.56
CA PHE A 110 20.29 -2.58 -5.82
C PHE A 110 19.19 -1.98 -6.69
N PRO A 111 19.43 -1.48 -7.93
CA PRO A 111 18.36 -0.98 -8.79
C PRO A 111 17.29 -2.04 -9.14
N VAL A 112 17.68 -3.32 -9.23
CA VAL A 112 16.75 -4.42 -9.50
C VAL A 112 15.86 -4.67 -8.29
N TRP A 113 16.41 -4.62 -7.08
CA TRP A 113 15.63 -4.70 -5.83
C TRP A 113 14.63 -3.53 -5.71
N VAL A 114 15.06 -2.32 -6.05
CA VAL A 114 14.18 -1.13 -6.05
C VAL A 114 13.03 -1.32 -7.06
N LEU A 115 13.32 -1.85 -8.25
CA LEU A 115 12.31 -2.16 -9.25
C LEU A 115 11.35 -3.25 -8.76
N ALA A 116 11.86 -4.31 -8.15
CA ALA A 116 11.03 -5.38 -7.59
C ALA A 116 10.06 -4.84 -6.52
N ALA A 117 10.55 -4.00 -5.59
CA ALA A 117 9.70 -3.36 -4.59
C ALA A 117 8.64 -2.42 -5.21
N LEU A 118 8.98 -1.71 -6.30
CA LEU A 118 8.01 -0.90 -7.03
C LEU A 118 6.92 -1.77 -7.69
N LEU A 119 7.29 -2.89 -8.33
CA LEU A 119 6.33 -3.82 -8.94
C LEU A 119 5.41 -4.44 -7.89
N ASN A 120 5.96 -4.82 -6.72
CA ASN A 120 5.19 -5.30 -5.58
C ASN A 120 4.13 -4.27 -5.14
N VAL A 121 4.53 -3.03 -4.94
CA VAL A 121 3.61 -1.95 -4.54
C VAL A 121 2.52 -1.71 -5.59
N ILE A 122 2.89 -1.62 -6.87
CA ILE A 122 1.91 -1.45 -7.96
C ILE A 122 0.91 -2.61 -7.98
N MET A 123 1.39 -3.84 -7.82
CA MET A 123 0.56 -5.04 -7.74
C MET A 123 -0.45 -4.95 -6.59
N GLN A 124 0.02 -4.62 -5.38
CA GLN A 124 -0.84 -4.52 -4.19
C GLN A 124 -1.88 -3.40 -4.35
N GLU A 125 -1.49 -2.24 -4.86
CA GLU A 125 -2.41 -1.12 -5.07
C GLU A 125 -3.47 -1.44 -6.14
N LEU A 126 -3.08 -2.08 -7.24
CA LEU A 126 -4.02 -2.53 -8.28
C LEU A 126 -4.98 -3.59 -7.75
N LEU A 127 -4.48 -4.56 -6.96
CA LEU A 127 -5.28 -5.63 -6.39
C LEU A 127 -6.36 -5.09 -5.44
N VAL A 128 -5.96 -4.17 -4.56
CA VAL A 128 -6.85 -3.66 -3.49
C VAL A 128 -7.65 -2.45 -3.95
N ARG A 129 -7.04 -1.49 -4.64
CA ARG A 129 -7.62 -0.17 -4.98
C ARG A 129 -7.99 0.00 -6.46
N GLY A 130 -7.64 -1.00 -7.28
CA GLY A 130 -8.05 -1.08 -8.68
C GLY A 130 -9.50 -1.55 -8.83
N TYR A 131 -9.70 -2.69 -9.49
CA TYR A 131 -11.03 -3.19 -9.84
C TYR A 131 -11.93 -3.44 -8.63
N LEU A 132 -11.46 -4.13 -7.59
CA LEU A 132 -12.28 -4.52 -6.43
C LEU A 132 -12.90 -3.31 -5.72
N TYR A 133 -12.06 -2.32 -5.41
CA TYR A 133 -12.51 -1.10 -4.76
C TYR A 133 -13.53 -0.35 -5.62
N GLN A 134 -13.23 -0.18 -6.90
CA GLN A 134 -14.11 0.57 -7.80
C GLN A 134 -15.43 -0.16 -8.05
N LEU A 135 -15.42 -1.49 -8.17
CA LEU A 135 -16.65 -2.29 -8.25
C LEU A 135 -17.54 -2.07 -7.03
N LEU A 136 -17.00 -2.26 -5.84
CA LEU A 136 -17.75 -2.14 -4.60
C LEU A 136 -18.27 -0.72 -4.36
N LYS A 137 -17.44 0.28 -4.63
CA LYS A 137 -17.79 1.69 -4.49
C LYS A 137 -18.93 2.10 -5.43
N GLN A 138 -18.86 1.70 -6.70
CA GLN A 138 -19.83 2.11 -7.73
C GLN A 138 -21.12 1.27 -7.70
N ARG A 139 -21.06 -0.01 -7.29
CA ARG A 139 -22.23 -0.89 -7.24
C ARG A 139 -22.95 -0.88 -5.89
N HIS A 140 -22.25 -0.49 -4.81
CA HIS A 140 -22.79 -0.52 -3.46
C HIS A 140 -22.59 0.80 -2.73
N SER A 141 -21.43 0.96 -2.06
CA SER A 141 -21.12 2.16 -1.28
C SER A 141 -19.63 2.31 -1.05
N LEU A 142 -19.23 3.54 -0.70
CA LEU A 142 -17.87 3.83 -0.26
C LEU A 142 -17.50 2.98 0.96
N ALA A 143 -18.42 2.82 1.92
CA ALA A 143 -18.17 2.03 3.13
C ALA A 143 -17.91 0.55 2.80
N ALA A 144 -18.70 -0.06 1.90
CA ALA A 144 -18.45 -1.43 1.46
C ALA A 144 -17.09 -1.60 0.81
N ALA A 145 -16.70 -0.66 -0.07
CA ALA A 145 -15.39 -0.68 -0.70
C ALA A 145 -14.26 -0.59 0.34
N VAL A 146 -14.33 0.39 1.25
CA VAL A 146 -13.31 0.60 2.29
C VAL A 146 -13.19 -0.63 3.20
N ILE A 147 -14.30 -1.14 3.73
CA ILE A 147 -14.28 -2.27 4.68
C ILE A 147 -13.67 -3.51 4.02
N VAL A 148 -14.19 -3.91 2.85
CA VAL A 148 -13.75 -5.15 2.20
C VAL A 148 -12.29 -5.06 1.76
N THR A 149 -11.88 -3.96 1.13
CA THR A 149 -10.52 -3.86 0.59
C THR A 149 -9.49 -3.60 1.68
N THR A 150 -9.84 -2.90 2.77
CA THR A 150 -8.97 -2.76 3.94
C THR A 150 -8.79 -4.12 4.65
N ALA A 151 -9.87 -4.88 4.84
CA ALA A 151 -9.77 -6.22 5.40
C ALA A 151 -8.88 -7.13 4.53
N LEU A 152 -9.10 -7.11 3.21
CA LEU A 152 -8.29 -7.88 2.26
C LEU A 152 -6.81 -7.50 2.33
N PHE A 153 -6.49 -6.20 2.29
CA PHE A 153 -5.12 -5.71 2.43
C PHE A 153 -4.47 -6.18 3.73
N THR A 154 -5.19 -6.07 4.85
CA THR A 154 -4.69 -6.48 6.16
C THR A 154 -4.44 -8.00 6.21
N LEU A 155 -5.37 -8.81 5.67
CA LEU A 155 -5.21 -10.27 5.62
C LEU A 155 -4.03 -10.72 4.75
N MET A 156 -3.67 -9.97 3.72
CA MET A 156 -2.49 -10.25 2.89
C MET A 156 -1.15 -10.01 3.61
N HIS A 157 -1.17 -9.29 4.74
CA HIS A 157 0.01 -9.02 5.55
C HIS A 157 0.12 -10.01 6.72
N GLY A 158 0.25 -11.30 6.40
CA GLY A 158 0.30 -12.41 7.38
C GLY A 158 1.29 -12.18 8.51
N GLY A 159 2.50 -11.71 8.22
CA GLY A 159 3.53 -11.40 9.20
C GLY A 159 3.07 -10.38 10.27
N ALA A 160 2.16 -9.47 9.96
CA ALA A 160 1.61 -8.55 10.96
C ALA A 160 0.81 -9.28 12.05
N PHE A 161 0.11 -10.37 11.69
CA PHE A 161 -0.64 -11.18 12.68
C PHE A 161 0.30 -11.98 13.58
N GLU A 162 1.42 -12.45 13.05
CA GLU A 162 2.47 -13.11 13.84
C GLU A 162 3.16 -12.11 14.78
N ALA A 163 3.27 -10.86 14.34
CA ALA A 163 3.85 -9.75 15.05
C ALA A 163 3.03 -9.25 16.24
N GLY A 164 1.72 -9.44 16.20
CA GLY A 164 0.82 -9.05 17.27
C GLY A 164 -0.18 -7.94 16.88
N PRO A 165 -0.99 -7.47 17.84
CA PRO A 165 -2.13 -6.60 17.53
C PRO A 165 -1.73 -5.21 17.03
N LEU A 166 -0.62 -4.63 17.48
CA LEU A 166 -0.21 -3.29 17.06
C LEU A 166 0.26 -3.24 15.61
N PRO A 167 1.11 -4.17 15.11
CA PRO A 167 1.39 -4.28 13.68
C PRO A 167 0.13 -4.47 12.82
N VAL A 168 -0.83 -5.30 13.24
CA VAL A 168 -2.12 -5.46 12.53
C VAL A 168 -2.87 -4.14 12.45
N LEU A 169 -2.95 -3.37 13.54
CA LEU A 169 -3.58 -2.04 13.56
C LEU A 169 -2.82 -1.05 12.66
N ASN A 170 -1.50 -1.13 12.60
CA ASN A 170 -0.68 -0.29 11.72
C ASN A 170 -0.95 -0.61 10.24
N VAL A 171 -0.99 -1.87 9.84
CA VAL A 171 -1.34 -2.29 8.47
C VAL A 171 -2.77 -1.89 8.11
N LEU A 172 -3.73 -2.08 9.02
CA LEU A 172 -5.12 -1.67 8.83
C LEU A 172 -5.23 -0.15 8.61
N THR A 173 -4.61 0.65 9.48
CA THR A 173 -4.64 2.11 9.37
C THR A 173 -3.82 2.63 8.19
N MET A 174 -2.75 1.96 7.78
CA MET A 174 -2.02 2.19 6.54
C MET A 174 -2.94 2.03 5.32
N SER A 175 -3.71 0.93 5.25
CA SER A 175 -4.67 0.72 4.18
C SER A 175 -5.74 1.82 4.14
N LEU A 176 -6.25 2.22 5.30
CA LEU A 176 -7.21 3.33 5.41
C LEU A 176 -6.60 4.65 4.93
N LEU A 177 -5.37 4.96 5.33
CA LEU A 177 -4.66 6.16 4.92
C LEU A 177 -4.52 6.24 3.39
N MET A 178 -4.02 5.18 2.76
CA MET A 178 -3.88 5.12 1.30
C MET A 178 -5.23 5.22 0.58
N THR A 179 -6.29 4.66 1.18
CA THR A 179 -7.65 4.78 0.64
C THR A 179 -8.18 6.21 0.72
N VAL A 180 -7.93 6.94 1.81
CA VAL A 180 -8.32 8.36 1.94
C VAL A 180 -7.52 9.24 0.98
N VAL A 181 -6.24 8.94 0.76
CA VAL A 181 -5.41 9.61 -0.25
C VAL A 181 -5.95 9.36 -1.67
N LEU A 182 -6.37 8.11 -1.98
CA LEU A 182 -7.06 7.79 -3.23
C LEU A 182 -8.34 8.63 -3.41
N GLU A 183 -9.17 8.74 -2.38
CA GLU A 183 -10.40 9.53 -2.43
C GLU A 183 -10.13 11.04 -2.57
N TYR A 184 -9.06 11.52 -2.00
CA TYR A 184 -8.63 12.91 -2.14
C TYR A 184 -8.15 13.23 -3.55
N THR A 185 -7.29 12.39 -4.13
CA THR A 185 -6.66 12.62 -5.44
C THR A 185 -7.52 12.12 -6.61
N GLY A 186 -8.33 11.10 -6.39
CA GLY A 186 -9.10 10.41 -7.42
C GLY A 186 -8.24 9.59 -8.39
N SER A 187 -7.04 9.21 -7.98
CA SER A 187 -6.08 8.45 -8.79
C SER A 187 -5.25 7.51 -7.91
N ILE A 188 -4.95 6.31 -8.42
CA ILE A 188 -4.12 5.31 -7.73
C ILE A 188 -2.65 5.74 -7.62
N ILE A 189 -2.21 6.74 -8.40
CA ILE A 189 -0.81 7.18 -8.43
C ILE A 189 -0.35 7.65 -7.05
N ALA A 190 -1.15 8.47 -6.36
CA ALA A 190 -0.75 9.02 -5.07
C ALA A 190 -0.54 7.94 -3.99
N PRO A 191 -1.49 7.02 -3.73
CA PRO A 191 -1.25 5.93 -2.79
C PRO A 191 -0.11 5.02 -3.23
N THR A 192 0.07 4.74 -4.54
CA THR A 192 1.20 3.95 -5.04
C THR A 192 2.55 4.60 -4.72
N VAL A 193 2.70 5.90 -5.00
CA VAL A 193 3.95 6.62 -4.70
C VAL A 193 4.20 6.67 -3.19
N MET A 194 3.18 6.94 -2.40
CA MET A 194 3.25 6.97 -0.94
C MET A 194 3.67 5.61 -0.38
N HIS A 195 3.06 4.53 -0.85
CA HIS A 195 3.37 3.16 -0.45
C HIS A 195 4.80 2.77 -0.89
N PHE A 196 5.19 3.17 -2.09
CA PHE A 196 6.56 2.91 -2.58
C PHE A 196 7.62 3.63 -1.75
N ILE A 197 7.38 4.85 -1.27
CA ILE A 197 8.30 5.52 -0.36
C ILE A 197 8.43 4.74 0.95
N TRP A 198 7.32 4.25 1.51
CA TRP A 198 7.33 3.42 2.70
C TRP A 198 8.17 2.15 2.51
N ASN A 199 7.91 1.38 1.46
CA ASN A 199 8.62 0.13 1.18
C ASN A 199 10.05 0.39 0.63
N GLY A 200 10.19 1.21 -0.41
CA GLY A 200 11.47 1.44 -1.08
C GLY A 200 12.47 2.17 -0.19
N VAL A 201 12.07 3.31 0.40
CA VAL A 201 12.97 4.05 1.29
C VAL A 201 12.99 3.42 2.69
N GLY A 202 11.85 3.09 3.26
CA GLY A 202 11.75 2.56 4.62
C GLY A 202 12.41 1.19 4.79
N ALA A 203 12.24 0.26 3.82
CA ALA A 203 12.84 -1.06 3.89
C ALA A 203 14.21 -1.11 3.21
N LEU A 204 14.28 -0.82 1.88
CA LEU A 204 15.53 -1.04 1.12
C LEU A 204 16.62 -0.03 1.45
N VAL A 205 16.28 1.23 1.78
CA VAL A 205 17.30 2.22 2.14
C VAL A 205 17.58 2.19 3.63
N LEU A 206 16.55 2.38 4.47
CA LEU A 206 16.75 2.56 5.91
C LEU A 206 16.86 1.24 6.68
N GLY A 207 16.29 0.15 6.18
CA GLY A 207 16.16 -1.11 6.93
C GLY A 207 15.20 -1.00 8.11
N GLY A 208 14.30 -0.02 8.12
CA GLY A 208 13.37 0.26 9.22
C GLY A 208 11.97 -0.33 9.04
N VAL A 209 11.63 -0.81 7.84
CA VAL A 209 10.36 -1.43 7.47
C VAL A 209 10.61 -2.88 7.09
N SER A 210 9.70 -3.78 7.40
CA SER A 210 9.80 -5.20 7.02
C SER A 210 9.13 -5.42 5.68
N LEU A 211 9.90 -5.94 4.71
CA LEU A 211 9.40 -6.59 3.51
C LEU A 211 9.52 -8.10 3.67
N ALA A 212 9.51 -8.85 2.56
CA ALA A 212 9.87 -10.26 2.64
C ALA A 212 11.32 -10.43 3.12
N ASP A 213 11.61 -11.53 3.80
CA ASP A 213 12.88 -11.75 4.52
C ASP A 213 14.14 -11.67 3.66
N ASP A 214 14.00 -11.91 2.35
CA ASP A 214 15.09 -11.88 1.37
C ASP A 214 15.41 -10.47 0.85
N TYR A 215 14.59 -9.44 1.15
CA TYR A 215 14.92 -8.08 0.74
C TYR A 215 16.10 -7.51 1.52
N PRO A 216 17.17 -7.07 0.83
CA PRO A 216 18.30 -6.44 1.47
C PRO A 216 17.99 -4.97 1.84
N HIS A 217 18.88 -4.38 2.63
CA HIS A 217 18.80 -2.94 2.95
C HIS A 217 20.20 -2.31 2.97
N LEU A 218 20.27 -1.03 2.61
CA LEU A 218 21.53 -0.28 2.58
C LEU A 218 22.00 0.12 3.98
N LEU A 219 21.09 0.60 4.83
CA LEU A 219 21.39 1.06 6.19
C LEU A 219 20.85 0.07 7.21
N ASN A 220 21.63 -0.18 8.25
CA ASN A 220 21.18 -1.02 9.39
C ASN A 220 20.53 -0.12 10.44
N MET A 221 19.20 0.01 10.37
CA MET A 221 18.43 0.72 11.38
C MET A 221 18.17 -0.22 12.56
N ALA A 222 18.95 -0.06 13.63
CA ALA A 222 18.71 -0.75 14.89
C ALA A 222 17.67 -0.03 15.73
N VAL A 223 16.82 -0.79 16.41
CA VAL A 223 15.80 -0.28 17.34
C VAL A 223 16.15 -0.69 18.76
N SER A 224 15.80 0.16 19.73
CA SER A 224 16.07 -0.05 21.15
C SER A 224 14.97 0.55 22.02
N GLY A 225 14.99 0.24 23.31
CA GLY A 225 14.01 0.75 24.27
C GLY A 225 12.71 -0.03 24.28
N SER A 226 11.61 0.64 24.64
CA SER A 226 10.30 0.00 24.76
C SER A 226 9.79 -0.50 23.42
N PRO A 227 9.44 -1.80 23.27
CA PRO A 227 8.89 -2.34 22.01
C PRO A 227 7.61 -1.63 21.56
N LEU A 228 6.82 -1.10 22.48
CA LEU A 228 5.61 -0.34 22.16
C LEU A 228 5.94 0.95 21.37
N LEU A 229 7.04 1.61 21.67
CA LEU A 229 7.46 2.82 20.98
C LEU A 229 8.33 2.51 19.77
N SER A 230 9.35 1.67 19.92
CA SER A 230 10.33 1.37 18.86
C SER A 230 9.83 0.36 17.82
N GLY A 231 8.79 -0.42 18.14
CA GLY A 231 8.30 -1.53 17.34
C GLY A 231 9.02 -2.86 17.61
N GLY A 232 10.11 -2.84 18.39
CA GLY A 232 10.86 -4.05 18.73
C GLY A 232 11.38 -4.79 17.49
N THR A 233 11.21 -6.11 17.45
CA THR A 233 11.64 -6.97 16.34
C THR A 233 10.95 -6.63 15.01
N TYR A 234 9.76 -6.02 15.05
CA TYR A 234 9.01 -5.58 13.86
C TYR A 234 9.35 -4.15 13.43
N ARG A 235 10.45 -3.61 13.95
CA ARG A 235 10.97 -2.29 13.59
C ARG A 235 9.87 -1.22 13.69
N ILE A 236 9.92 -0.17 12.88
CA ILE A 236 8.94 0.93 12.99
C ILE A 236 7.48 0.49 12.73
N GLU A 237 7.26 -0.60 12.01
CA GLU A 237 5.90 -1.11 11.72
C GLU A 237 5.18 -1.65 12.96
N GLY A 238 5.92 -2.04 14.00
CA GLY A 238 5.36 -2.39 15.31
C GLY A 238 5.15 -1.21 16.26
N SER A 239 5.44 0.03 15.83
CA SER A 239 5.47 1.22 16.69
C SER A 239 4.11 1.88 16.85
N LEU A 240 3.80 2.28 18.10
CA LEU A 240 2.66 3.16 18.40
C LEU A 240 2.78 4.53 17.71
N ILE A 241 4.01 5.00 17.45
CA ILE A 241 4.26 6.27 16.76
C ILE A 241 3.75 6.19 15.32
N VAL A 242 3.90 5.04 14.64
CA VAL A 242 3.34 4.82 13.31
C VAL A 242 1.82 4.84 13.35
N LEU A 243 1.18 4.22 14.34
CA LEU A 243 -0.27 4.27 14.49
C LEU A 243 -0.79 5.72 14.66
N ILE A 244 -0.12 6.51 15.50
CA ILE A 244 -0.46 7.93 15.71
C ILE A 244 -0.27 8.73 14.42
N THR A 245 0.84 8.48 13.70
CA THR A 245 1.12 9.14 12.42
C THR A 245 0.06 8.81 11.37
N ASN A 246 -0.33 7.52 11.26
CA ASN A 246 -1.41 7.08 10.39
C ASN A 246 -2.71 7.82 10.71
N ALA A 247 -3.11 7.86 11.98
CA ALA A 247 -4.33 8.53 12.42
C ALA A 247 -4.30 10.04 12.12
N ALA A 248 -3.19 10.70 12.37
CA ALA A 248 -3.01 12.13 12.09
C ALA A 248 -3.11 12.44 10.59
N LEU A 249 -2.48 11.64 9.73
CA LEU A 249 -2.56 11.80 8.28
C LEU A 249 -3.95 11.48 7.74
N ILE A 250 -4.61 10.43 8.22
CA ILE A 250 -6.02 10.12 7.88
C ILE A 250 -6.90 11.33 8.20
N GLY A 251 -6.81 11.86 9.42
CA GLY A 251 -7.56 13.05 9.84
C GLY A 251 -7.31 14.25 8.93
N SER A 252 -6.05 14.51 8.60
CA SER A 252 -5.64 15.60 7.71
C SER A 252 -6.26 15.47 6.31
N PHE A 253 -6.16 14.30 5.69
CA PHE A 253 -6.75 14.06 4.37
C PHE A 253 -8.28 14.07 4.38
N LEU A 254 -8.93 13.59 5.45
CA LEU A 254 -10.38 13.71 5.61
C LEU A 254 -10.83 15.18 5.68
N LEU A 255 -10.09 16.04 6.38
CA LEU A 255 -10.34 17.48 6.41
C LEU A 255 -10.15 18.13 5.03
N LEU A 256 -9.11 17.74 4.29
CA LEU A 256 -8.89 18.20 2.91
C LEU A 256 -10.03 17.77 1.98
N CYS A 257 -10.50 16.53 2.09
CA CYS A 257 -11.66 16.04 1.34
C CYS A 257 -12.93 16.85 1.64
N ARG A 258 -13.19 17.16 2.92
CA ARG A 258 -14.34 18.00 3.33
C ARG A 258 -14.25 19.41 2.77
N ARG A 259 -13.07 20.06 2.82
CA ARG A 259 -12.83 21.39 2.25
C ARG A 259 -13.08 21.41 0.74
N ARG A 260 -12.56 20.41 0.01
CA ARG A 260 -12.81 20.29 -1.44
C ARG A 260 -14.30 20.17 -1.78
N ARG A 261 -15.06 19.40 -1.01
CA ARG A 261 -16.52 19.27 -1.22
C ARG A 261 -17.24 20.58 -1.00
N ARG A 262 -16.94 21.32 0.06
CA ARG A 262 -17.53 22.64 0.35
C ARG A 262 -17.27 23.63 -0.80
N VAL A 263 -16.02 23.77 -1.21
CA VAL A 263 -15.66 24.68 -2.33
C VAL A 263 -16.42 24.33 -3.61
N ARG A 264 -16.60 23.06 -3.92
CA ARG A 264 -17.40 22.64 -5.10
C ARG A 264 -18.87 23.00 -4.97
N GLN A 265 -19.46 22.82 -3.79
CA GLN A 265 -20.85 23.19 -3.52
C GLN A 265 -21.06 24.70 -3.63
N ASP A 266 -20.14 25.50 -3.08
CA ASP A 266 -20.19 26.96 -3.15
C ASP A 266 -20.08 27.49 -4.60
N LEU A 267 -19.27 26.84 -5.44
CA LEU A 267 -19.15 27.18 -6.87
C LEU A 267 -20.42 26.82 -7.65
N GLN A 268 -21.05 25.68 -7.34
CA GLN A 268 -22.30 25.26 -7.98
C GLN A 268 -23.52 26.08 -7.56
N SER A 269 -23.50 26.68 -6.38
CA SER A 269 -24.59 27.53 -5.89
C SER A 269 -24.52 28.98 -6.42
N LYS A 270 -23.40 29.38 -7.04
CA LYS A 270 -23.15 30.73 -7.57
C LYS A 270 -23.21 30.83 -9.10
N GLY A 271 -23.35 29.71 -9.78
CA GLY A 271 -23.49 29.61 -11.24
C GLY A 271 -24.86 29.09 -11.65
#